data_62088f36c6e0d8d634cfd96553c3634f
#
_entry.id   62088f36c6e0d8d634cfd96553c3634f
#
_cell.length_a   1.000
_cell.length_b   1.000
_cell.length_c   1.000
_cell.angle_alpha   90.00
_cell.angle_beta   90.00
_cell.angle_gamma   90.00
#
_symmetry.space_group_name_H-M   'P 1'
#
loop_
_entity.id
_entity.type
_entity.pdbx_description
1 polymer ?
#
loop_
_entity_poly.entity_id
_entity_poly.type
_entity_poly.pdbx_seq_one_letter_code
_entity_poly.pdbx_strand_id
1 'polypeptide(L)'
;MNSIKEHLTEGYSQVDDFFQAHPHLARQRRSPNKAPTFTDNEVIALGLMQSYFRTADLKRVFLLVLANDARAFSAPISYQQWLHRLHALAPQVQALLAATGSQVYGTACVYLMDSKPIPVCAPIRHGRVRLLRDDGAYFGKSSKGWFFGFKLHLIRDLSGRLLNVVLTPGNWTDHAAALALGFNVAGGVVIADLGYRGEATQDLLWEEADLLLLTKDDVAAPQRFFLSQLRQGVATTFSQLWRVLIDRVGARSWHGLWNTMMLKLLHFQWTQTGRLTP
;
A
#
# COMPACT_ATOMS: atom_id res chain seq x y z
N MET A 1 7.91 -2.32 23.73
CA MET A 1 7.79 -3.13 22.49
C MET A 1 6.73 -4.18 22.79
N ASN A 2 5.60 -4.12 22.10
CA ASN A 2 4.51 -5.08 22.32
C ASN A 2 4.99 -6.49 22.00
N SER A 3 4.41 -7.48 22.67
CA SER A 3 4.69 -8.87 22.38
C SER A 3 4.11 -9.25 21.01
N ILE A 4 4.65 -10.33 20.38
CA ILE A 4 4.10 -10.90 19.13
C ILE A 4 2.59 -11.15 19.28
N LYS A 5 2.18 -11.69 20.42
CA LYS A 5 0.78 -11.99 20.73
C LYS A 5 -0.10 -10.72 20.76
N GLU A 6 0.35 -9.67 21.41
CA GLU A 6 -0.39 -8.39 21.48
C GLU A 6 -0.60 -7.81 20.09
N HIS A 7 0.47 -7.70 19.29
CA HIS A 7 0.38 -7.15 17.95
C HIS A 7 -0.49 -8.00 17.01
N LEU A 8 -0.41 -9.33 17.13
CA LEU A 8 -1.26 -10.26 16.39
C LEU A 8 -2.74 -10.08 16.79
N THR A 9 -3.02 -9.94 18.09
CA THR A 9 -4.37 -9.74 18.63
C THR A 9 -4.94 -8.40 18.19
N GLU A 10 -4.15 -7.31 18.25
CA GLU A 10 -4.55 -6.00 17.74
C GLU A 10 -4.92 -6.08 16.25
N GLY A 11 -4.05 -6.69 15.43
CA GLY A 11 -4.31 -6.87 14.00
C GLY A 11 -5.56 -7.69 13.72
N TYR A 12 -5.77 -8.78 14.47
CA TYR A 12 -6.97 -9.61 14.35
C TYR A 12 -8.23 -8.81 14.70
N SER A 13 -8.22 -8.08 15.83
CA SER A 13 -9.39 -7.29 16.29
C SER A 13 -9.77 -6.24 15.24
N GLN A 14 -8.80 -5.52 14.68
CA GLN A 14 -9.07 -4.51 13.64
C GLN A 14 -9.69 -5.12 12.38
N VAL A 15 -9.25 -6.31 11.97
CA VAL A 15 -9.82 -7.04 10.82
C VAL A 15 -11.25 -7.51 11.13
N ASP A 16 -11.46 -8.06 12.32
CA ASP A 16 -12.74 -8.60 12.76
C ASP A 16 -13.79 -7.50 12.89
N ASP A 17 -13.49 -6.42 13.60
CA ASP A 17 -14.35 -5.24 13.76
C ASP A 17 -14.76 -4.65 12.40
N PHE A 18 -13.83 -4.59 11.46
CA PHE A 18 -14.12 -4.09 10.12
C PHE A 18 -15.12 -4.97 9.38
N PHE A 19 -14.94 -6.28 9.37
CA PHE A 19 -15.85 -7.18 8.65
C PHE A 19 -17.16 -7.39 9.37
N GLN A 20 -17.23 -7.21 10.69
CA GLN A 20 -18.49 -7.14 11.42
C GLN A 20 -19.30 -5.89 11.03
N ALA A 21 -18.63 -4.74 10.90
CA ALA A 21 -19.25 -3.49 10.45
C ALA A 21 -19.61 -3.50 8.95
N HIS A 22 -18.88 -4.28 8.13
CA HIS A 22 -19.04 -4.33 6.66
C HIS A 22 -19.13 -5.77 6.14
N PRO A 23 -20.17 -6.54 6.51
CA PRO A 23 -20.27 -7.96 6.18
C PRO A 23 -20.33 -8.23 4.67
N HIS A 24 -20.78 -7.28 3.86
CA HIS A 24 -20.80 -7.37 2.40
C HIS A 24 -19.40 -7.35 1.76
N LEU A 25 -18.40 -6.82 2.45
CA LEU A 25 -17.00 -6.81 2.02
C LEU A 25 -16.24 -8.07 2.46
N ALA A 26 -16.79 -8.83 3.40
CA ALA A 26 -16.21 -10.11 3.78
C ALA A 26 -16.26 -11.11 2.60
N ARG A 27 -15.32 -12.07 2.61
CA ARG A 27 -15.26 -13.06 1.55
C ARG A 27 -16.52 -13.94 1.54
N GLN A 28 -17.30 -13.83 0.49
CA GLN A 28 -18.50 -14.65 0.31
C GLN A 28 -18.09 -16.12 0.05
N ARG A 29 -18.74 -17.06 0.76
CA ARG A 29 -18.55 -18.50 0.62
C ARG A 29 -19.79 -19.13 0.06
N ARG A 30 -19.62 -20.17 -0.79
CA ARG A 30 -20.76 -20.89 -1.39
C ARG A 30 -21.62 -21.64 -0.38
N SER A 31 -21.07 -21.95 0.80
CA SER A 31 -21.79 -22.66 1.86
C SER A 31 -21.26 -22.21 3.23
N PRO A 32 -22.15 -21.84 4.17
CA PRO A 32 -21.76 -21.47 5.54
C PRO A 32 -21.10 -22.63 6.29
N ASN A 33 -21.48 -23.88 5.98
CA ASN A 33 -20.91 -25.09 6.61
C ASN A 33 -19.46 -25.39 6.19
N LYS A 34 -18.89 -24.61 5.26
CA LYS A 34 -17.49 -24.71 4.82
C LYS A 34 -16.62 -23.58 5.34
N ALA A 35 -17.01 -22.90 6.38
CA ALA A 35 -16.14 -21.92 7.03
C ALA A 35 -14.89 -22.65 7.59
N PRO A 36 -13.66 -22.22 7.25
CA PRO A 36 -12.48 -22.87 7.75
C PRO A 36 -12.29 -22.54 9.22
N THR A 37 -11.82 -23.50 10.01
CA THR A 37 -11.51 -23.29 11.41
C THR A 37 -10.42 -22.23 11.60
N PHE A 38 -9.35 -22.24 10.78
CA PHE A 38 -8.42 -21.11 10.69
C PHE A 38 -9.11 -20.01 9.85
N THR A 39 -9.55 -18.93 10.48
CA THR A 39 -10.44 -17.92 9.88
C THR A 39 -9.71 -17.04 8.83
N ASP A 40 -10.47 -16.29 8.02
CA ASP A 40 -9.89 -15.33 7.08
C ASP A 40 -9.27 -14.13 7.82
N ASN A 41 -9.81 -13.77 8.98
CA ASN A 41 -9.26 -12.73 9.84
C ASN A 41 -7.88 -13.14 10.41
N GLU A 42 -7.72 -14.39 10.83
CA GLU A 42 -6.42 -14.96 11.24
C GLU A 42 -5.40 -14.97 10.08
N VAL A 43 -5.86 -15.27 8.86
CA VAL A 43 -5.00 -15.24 7.66
C VAL A 43 -4.44 -13.85 7.42
N ILE A 44 -5.27 -12.82 7.50
CA ILE A 44 -4.87 -11.42 7.28
C ILE A 44 -3.99 -10.93 8.44
N ALA A 45 -4.39 -11.18 9.69
CA ALA A 45 -3.63 -10.79 10.88
C ALA A 45 -2.21 -11.36 10.86
N LEU A 46 -2.06 -12.64 10.51
CA LEU A 46 -0.75 -13.26 10.33
C LEU A 46 0.06 -12.57 9.20
N GLY A 47 -0.60 -12.16 8.10
CA GLY A 47 0.04 -11.43 7.01
C GLY A 47 0.57 -10.06 7.41
N LEU A 48 -0.12 -9.35 8.30
CA LEU A 48 0.31 -8.04 8.82
C LEU A 48 1.62 -8.12 9.62
N MET A 49 1.93 -9.28 10.22
CA MET A 49 3.15 -9.50 10.99
C MET A 49 4.44 -9.34 10.17
N GLN A 50 4.37 -9.34 8.82
CA GLN A 50 5.55 -9.07 7.99
C GLN A 50 6.18 -7.71 8.28
N SER A 51 5.38 -6.70 8.57
CA SER A 51 5.85 -5.35 8.91
C SER A 51 6.40 -5.30 10.33
N TYR A 52 5.77 -5.97 11.27
CA TYR A 52 6.27 -6.13 12.64
C TYR A 52 7.69 -6.74 12.67
N PHE A 53 7.90 -7.84 11.94
CA PHE A 53 9.21 -8.49 11.84
C PHE A 53 10.18 -7.79 10.86
N ARG A 54 9.74 -6.74 10.18
CA ARG A 54 10.52 -6.02 9.18
C ARG A 54 11.19 -6.96 8.16
N THR A 55 10.41 -7.88 7.61
CA THR A 55 10.90 -8.85 6.63
C THR A 55 10.01 -8.88 5.39
N ALA A 56 10.62 -9.19 4.23
CA ALA A 56 9.90 -9.45 2.99
C ALA A 56 9.59 -10.95 2.78
N ASP A 57 10.13 -11.82 3.64
CA ASP A 57 9.97 -13.27 3.55
C ASP A 57 8.75 -13.73 4.34
N LEU A 58 7.65 -13.95 3.65
CA LEU A 58 6.39 -14.42 4.23
C LEU A 58 6.52 -15.82 4.88
N LYS A 59 7.40 -16.68 4.36
CA LYS A 59 7.63 -18.00 4.99
C LYS A 59 8.29 -17.86 6.34
N ARG A 60 9.25 -16.94 6.45
CA ARG A 60 9.90 -16.62 7.72
C ARG A 60 8.92 -16.03 8.72
N VAL A 61 8.03 -15.11 8.28
CA VAL A 61 6.95 -14.56 9.14
C VAL A 61 6.09 -15.68 9.70
N PHE A 62 5.57 -16.54 8.80
CA PHE A 62 4.73 -17.67 9.16
C PHE A 62 5.40 -18.56 10.22
N LEU A 63 6.66 -18.95 10.00
CA LEU A 63 7.39 -19.81 10.93
C LEU A 63 7.66 -19.11 12.28
N LEU A 64 8.02 -17.83 12.28
CA LEU A 64 8.29 -17.08 13.49
C LEU A 64 7.03 -16.93 14.36
N VAL A 65 5.89 -16.62 13.74
CA VAL A 65 4.63 -16.48 14.49
C VAL A 65 4.20 -17.81 15.08
N LEU A 66 4.21 -18.90 14.31
CA LEU A 66 3.81 -20.21 14.82
C LEU A 66 4.77 -20.78 15.87
N ALA A 67 6.08 -20.51 15.75
CA ALA A 67 7.04 -20.94 16.76
C ALA A 67 6.86 -20.25 18.11
N ASN A 68 6.37 -19.00 18.11
CA ASN A 68 6.20 -18.22 19.34
C ASN A 68 4.78 -18.29 19.90
N ASP A 69 3.76 -18.36 19.03
CA ASP A 69 2.37 -18.18 19.43
C ASP A 69 1.38 -19.08 18.65
N ALA A 70 1.72 -20.34 18.40
CA ALA A 70 0.84 -21.29 17.70
C ALA A 70 -0.55 -21.42 18.37
N ARG A 71 -0.61 -21.23 19.70
CA ARG A 71 -1.86 -21.33 20.48
C ARG A 71 -2.78 -20.11 20.31
N ALA A 72 -2.30 -19.04 19.66
CA ALA A 72 -3.15 -17.89 19.34
C ALA A 72 -4.16 -18.19 18.22
N PHE A 73 -3.98 -19.29 17.49
CA PHE A 73 -4.84 -19.66 16.36
C PHE A 73 -5.79 -20.79 16.70
N SER A 74 -6.98 -20.73 16.09
CA SER A 74 -8.07 -21.69 16.30
C SER A 74 -7.77 -23.09 15.76
N ALA A 75 -6.87 -23.22 14.77
CA ALA A 75 -6.49 -24.49 14.18
C ALA A 75 -5.12 -24.40 13.47
N PRO A 76 -4.42 -25.54 13.29
CA PRO A 76 -3.18 -25.57 12.51
C PRO A 76 -3.49 -25.34 11.01
N ILE A 77 -2.54 -24.71 10.32
CA ILE A 77 -2.57 -24.53 8.86
C ILE A 77 -1.17 -24.71 8.30
N SER A 78 -1.06 -25.25 7.07
CA SER A 78 0.23 -25.30 6.39
C SER A 78 0.58 -23.95 5.75
N TYR A 79 1.87 -23.66 5.54
CA TYR A 79 2.32 -22.45 4.87
C TYR A 79 1.70 -22.29 3.49
N GLN A 80 1.61 -23.37 2.70
CA GLN A 80 1.02 -23.31 1.35
C GLN A 80 -0.46 -22.97 1.39
N GLN A 81 -1.23 -23.55 2.31
CA GLN A 81 -2.65 -23.26 2.49
C GLN A 81 -2.85 -21.81 2.94
N TRP A 82 -2.05 -21.36 3.93
CA TRP A 82 -2.11 -19.96 4.38
C TRP A 82 -1.80 -18.99 3.24
N LEU A 83 -0.70 -19.19 2.51
CA LEU A 83 -0.29 -18.31 1.41
C LEU A 83 -1.33 -18.26 0.29
N HIS A 84 -1.88 -19.43 -0.09
CA HIS A 84 -2.95 -19.50 -1.09
C HIS A 84 -4.18 -18.69 -0.64
N ARG A 85 -4.59 -18.85 0.61
CA ARG A 85 -5.73 -18.11 1.17
C ARG A 85 -5.43 -16.62 1.30
N LEU A 86 -4.24 -16.25 1.70
CA LEU A 86 -3.80 -14.85 1.80
C LEU A 86 -3.89 -14.17 0.42
N HIS A 87 -3.46 -14.83 -0.65
CA HIS A 87 -3.57 -14.29 -2.00
C HIS A 87 -5.04 -14.16 -2.44
N ALA A 88 -5.89 -15.10 -2.06
CA ALA A 88 -7.32 -15.05 -2.37
C ALA A 88 -8.08 -13.97 -1.58
N LEU A 89 -7.50 -13.43 -0.51
CA LEU A 89 -8.03 -12.34 0.31
C LEU A 89 -7.51 -10.95 -0.11
N ALA A 90 -6.78 -10.84 -1.22
CA ALA A 90 -6.29 -9.55 -1.70
C ALA A 90 -7.39 -8.47 -1.85
N PRO A 91 -8.60 -8.77 -2.39
CA PRO A 91 -9.69 -7.79 -2.43
C PRO A 91 -10.13 -7.31 -1.03
N GLN A 92 -10.13 -8.19 -0.04
CA GLN A 92 -10.48 -7.86 1.35
C GLN A 92 -9.43 -6.95 2.00
N VAL A 93 -8.15 -7.23 1.77
CA VAL A 93 -7.04 -6.37 2.24
C VAL A 93 -7.10 -5.00 1.60
N GLN A 94 -7.43 -4.94 0.31
CA GLN A 94 -7.62 -3.67 -0.40
C GLN A 94 -8.81 -2.88 0.14
N ALA A 95 -9.92 -3.54 0.45
CA ALA A 95 -11.09 -2.91 1.06
C ALA A 95 -10.78 -2.34 2.46
N LEU A 96 -10.03 -3.07 3.29
CA LEU A 96 -9.53 -2.60 4.58
C LEU A 96 -8.69 -1.32 4.45
N LEU A 97 -7.76 -1.29 3.49
CA LEU A 97 -6.93 -0.11 3.23
C LEU A 97 -7.76 1.08 2.75
N ALA A 98 -8.64 0.87 1.77
CA ALA A 98 -9.51 1.89 1.22
C ALA A 98 -10.44 2.50 2.29
N ALA A 99 -11.07 1.67 3.11
CA ALA A 99 -11.95 2.13 4.18
C ALA A 99 -11.21 2.96 5.24
N THR A 100 -9.96 2.63 5.54
CA THR A 100 -9.15 3.43 6.47
C THR A 100 -8.80 4.81 5.90
N GLY A 101 -8.62 4.90 4.58
CA GLY A 101 -8.46 6.17 3.87
C GLY A 101 -9.75 6.99 3.81
N SER A 102 -10.87 6.33 3.46
CA SER A 102 -12.17 6.99 3.22
C SER A 102 -12.82 7.62 4.45
N GLN A 103 -12.49 7.19 5.67
CA GLN A 103 -12.99 7.82 6.91
C GLN A 103 -12.56 9.30 7.07
N VAL A 104 -11.76 9.82 6.15
CA VAL A 104 -11.23 11.20 6.15
C VAL A 104 -11.93 12.09 5.12
N TYR A 105 -12.77 11.53 4.27
CA TYR A 105 -13.49 12.30 3.25
C TYR A 105 -14.33 13.43 3.91
N GLY A 106 -14.01 14.66 3.55
CA GLY A 106 -14.78 15.83 3.94
C GLY A 106 -14.06 16.88 4.80
N THR A 107 -12.85 16.61 5.31
CA THR A 107 -12.10 17.57 6.14
C THR A 107 -10.77 18.04 5.54
N ALA A 108 -10.18 17.29 4.62
CA ALA A 108 -8.92 17.66 4.00
C ALA A 108 -9.19 18.36 2.64
N CYS A 109 -8.62 19.55 2.45
CA CYS A 109 -8.67 20.28 1.18
C CYS A 109 -7.32 20.29 0.46
N VAL A 110 -6.28 19.72 1.08
CA VAL A 110 -4.91 19.69 0.53
C VAL A 110 -4.31 18.30 0.64
N TYR A 111 -3.83 17.82 -0.49
CA TYR A 111 -3.26 16.49 -0.66
C TYR A 111 -1.84 16.58 -1.20
N LEU A 112 -1.05 15.56 -0.92
CA LEU A 112 0.32 15.42 -1.43
C LEU A 112 0.41 14.16 -2.27
N MET A 113 0.96 14.27 -3.47
CA MET A 113 1.13 13.16 -4.42
C MET A 113 2.61 13.01 -4.79
N ASP A 114 3.11 11.78 -4.78
CA ASP A 114 4.48 11.48 -5.21
C ASP A 114 4.61 10.00 -5.58
N SER A 115 5.75 9.63 -6.21
CA SER A 115 6.05 8.26 -6.61
C SER A 115 7.44 7.81 -6.14
N LYS A 116 7.58 6.50 -5.98
CA LYS A 116 8.88 5.88 -5.70
C LYS A 116 9.06 4.56 -6.46
N PRO A 117 10.29 4.27 -6.92
CA PRO A 117 10.60 2.99 -7.56
C PRO A 117 10.44 1.82 -6.60
N ILE A 118 9.90 0.72 -7.12
CA ILE A 118 9.87 -0.61 -6.50
C ILE A 118 10.68 -1.56 -7.38
N PRO A 119 12.00 -1.68 -7.17
CA PRO A 119 12.85 -2.54 -7.98
C PRO A 119 12.52 -4.02 -7.75
N VAL A 120 12.40 -4.76 -8.84
CA VAL A 120 12.27 -6.24 -8.80
C VAL A 120 13.63 -6.91 -8.72
N CYS A 121 14.62 -6.34 -9.41
CA CYS A 121 16.01 -6.77 -9.36
C CYS A 121 16.96 -5.63 -9.70
N ALA A 122 18.27 -5.84 -9.46
CA ALA A 122 19.29 -4.91 -9.92
C ALA A 122 19.26 -4.81 -11.47
N PRO A 123 19.39 -3.61 -12.06
CA PRO A 123 19.29 -3.40 -13.51
C PRO A 123 20.18 -4.32 -14.36
N ILE A 124 21.39 -4.60 -13.90
CA ILE A 124 22.33 -5.51 -14.59
C ILE A 124 21.82 -6.95 -14.67
N ARG A 125 20.90 -7.35 -13.81
CA ARG A 125 20.35 -8.71 -13.76
C ARG A 125 19.08 -8.90 -14.60
N HIS A 126 18.50 -7.83 -15.14
CA HIS A 126 17.19 -7.86 -15.84
C HIS A 126 17.14 -8.88 -16.98
N GLY A 127 18.23 -9.03 -17.75
CA GLY A 127 18.31 -9.98 -18.86
C GLY A 127 18.18 -11.45 -18.44
N ARG A 128 18.56 -11.79 -17.20
CA ARG A 128 18.55 -13.14 -16.64
C ARG A 128 17.32 -13.40 -15.74
N VAL A 129 16.68 -12.34 -15.25
CA VAL A 129 15.53 -12.44 -14.33
C VAL A 129 14.25 -12.34 -15.13
N ARG A 130 13.46 -13.40 -15.14
CA ARG A 130 12.11 -13.42 -15.74
C ARG A 130 11.02 -12.96 -14.78
N LEU A 131 11.39 -12.65 -13.53
CA LEU A 131 10.48 -12.32 -12.46
C LEU A 131 9.64 -11.08 -12.80
N LEU A 132 8.33 -11.22 -12.77
CA LEU A 132 7.34 -10.14 -13.00
C LEU A 132 7.48 -9.40 -14.35
N ARG A 133 8.26 -9.94 -15.30
CA ARG A 133 8.44 -9.33 -16.61
C ARG A 133 7.15 -9.34 -17.41
N ASP A 134 6.49 -10.50 -17.44
CA ASP A 134 5.22 -10.68 -18.15
C ASP A 134 4.05 -9.97 -17.41
N ASP A 135 4.25 -9.64 -16.15
CA ASP A 135 3.34 -8.86 -15.29
C ASP A 135 3.56 -7.33 -15.41
N GLY A 136 4.43 -6.87 -16.30
CA GLY A 136 4.65 -5.46 -16.59
C GLY A 136 5.83 -4.81 -15.88
N ALA A 137 6.73 -5.58 -15.23
CA ALA A 137 7.98 -5.00 -14.74
C ALA A 137 8.82 -4.45 -15.91
N TYR A 138 9.21 -3.18 -15.83
CA TYR A 138 9.92 -2.50 -16.90
C TYR A 138 11.01 -1.57 -16.38
N PHE A 139 11.92 -1.13 -17.28
CA PHE A 139 12.91 -0.13 -16.94
C PHE A 139 12.25 1.23 -16.67
N GLY A 140 12.66 1.85 -15.57
CA GLY A 140 12.34 3.23 -15.26
C GLY A 140 13.58 4.00 -14.84
N LYS A 141 13.48 5.32 -14.84
CA LYS A 141 14.51 6.23 -14.36
C LYS A 141 14.00 7.00 -13.16
N SER A 142 14.82 7.11 -12.14
CA SER A 142 14.56 7.94 -10.95
C SER A 142 15.72 8.88 -10.70
N SER A 143 15.61 9.76 -9.73
CA SER A 143 16.73 10.62 -9.28
C SER A 143 17.97 9.83 -8.84
N LYS A 144 17.78 8.55 -8.42
CA LYS A 144 18.87 7.65 -8.02
C LYS A 144 19.45 6.80 -9.16
N GLY A 145 18.95 6.97 -10.40
CA GLY A 145 19.39 6.21 -11.56
C GLY A 145 18.32 5.26 -12.11
N TRP A 146 18.77 4.33 -12.95
CA TRP A 146 17.91 3.34 -13.60
C TRP A 146 17.54 2.22 -12.63
N PHE A 147 16.30 1.75 -12.73
CA PHE A 147 15.79 0.56 -12.03
C PHE A 147 14.98 -0.31 -12.99
N PHE A 148 14.81 -1.59 -12.65
CA PHE A 148 13.91 -2.50 -13.34
C PHE A 148 12.83 -2.96 -12.36
N GLY A 149 11.57 -2.67 -12.66
CA GLY A 149 10.44 -2.98 -11.79
C GLY A 149 9.23 -2.08 -12.02
N PHE A 150 8.66 -1.61 -10.93
CA PHE A 150 7.44 -0.80 -10.88
C PHE A 150 7.69 0.55 -10.21
N LYS A 151 6.72 1.46 -10.30
CA LYS A 151 6.62 2.66 -9.47
C LYS A 151 5.39 2.54 -8.57
N LEU A 152 5.58 2.80 -7.30
CA LEU A 152 4.48 3.00 -6.36
C LEU A 152 4.16 4.48 -6.31
N HIS A 153 2.96 4.85 -6.73
CA HIS A 153 2.40 6.18 -6.61
C HIS A 153 1.45 6.20 -5.42
N LEU A 154 1.44 7.27 -4.66
CA LEU A 154 0.50 7.47 -3.57
C LEU A 154 -0.01 8.90 -3.52
N ILE A 155 -1.22 9.06 -3.00
CA ILE A 155 -1.81 10.32 -2.58
C ILE A 155 -2.16 10.23 -1.09
N ARG A 156 -1.83 11.27 -0.35
CA ARG A 156 -2.07 11.37 1.09
C ARG A 156 -2.59 12.74 1.48
N ASP A 157 -3.24 12.85 2.64
CA ASP A 157 -3.55 14.12 3.25
C ASP A 157 -2.34 14.72 4.02
N LEU A 158 -2.48 15.92 4.56
CA LEU A 158 -1.44 16.57 5.35
C LEU A 158 -1.14 15.83 6.67
N SER A 159 -2.08 15.08 7.22
CA SER A 159 -1.87 14.29 8.45
C SER A 159 -1.06 13.01 8.22
N GLY A 160 -0.81 12.64 6.96
CA GLY A 160 -0.04 11.45 6.60
C GLY A 160 -0.87 10.23 6.24
N ARG A 161 -2.18 10.34 6.22
CA ARG A 161 -3.07 9.23 5.86
C ARG A 161 -3.05 9.00 4.36
N LEU A 162 -2.87 7.76 3.96
CA LEU A 162 -2.95 7.34 2.57
C LEU A 162 -4.41 7.32 2.13
N LEU A 163 -4.71 7.98 1.03
CA LEU A 163 -6.05 8.03 0.43
C LEU A 163 -6.17 7.05 -0.72
N ASN A 164 -5.14 6.99 -1.57
CA ASN A 164 -5.09 6.06 -2.68
C ASN A 164 -3.65 5.69 -3.02
N VAL A 165 -3.49 4.52 -3.64
CA VAL A 165 -2.19 3.99 -4.10
C VAL A 165 -2.35 3.31 -5.44
N VAL A 166 -1.37 3.50 -6.33
CA VAL A 166 -1.33 2.88 -7.65
C VAL A 166 0.07 2.34 -7.90
N LEU A 167 0.16 1.15 -8.47
CA LEU A 167 1.41 0.55 -8.91
C LEU A 167 1.43 0.51 -10.44
N THR A 168 2.42 1.16 -11.05
CA THR A 168 2.59 1.20 -12.50
C THR A 168 3.88 0.53 -12.95
N PRO A 169 3.98 0.08 -14.20
CA PRO A 169 5.26 -0.28 -14.81
C PRO A 169 6.30 0.84 -14.65
N GLY A 170 7.59 0.47 -14.51
CA GLY A 170 8.66 1.43 -14.27
C GLY A 170 8.83 2.50 -15.34
N ASN A 171 8.45 2.22 -16.59
CA ASN A 171 8.53 3.14 -17.73
C ASN A 171 7.35 4.12 -17.85
N TRP A 172 6.29 3.92 -17.07
CA TRP A 172 5.17 4.85 -17.10
C TRP A 172 5.57 6.21 -16.53
N THR A 173 5.04 7.26 -17.11
CA THR A 173 5.21 8.63 -16.63
C THR A 173 4.35 8.85 -15.39
N ASP A 174 4.76 9.76 -14.53
CA ASP A 174 4.04 9.99 -13.27
C ASP A 174 2.65 10.61 -13.54
N HIS A 175 2.50 11.45 -14.57
CA HIS A 175 1.21 12.00 -14.93
C HIS A 175 0.19 10.95 -15.39
N ALA A 176 0.63 9.83 -15.98
CA ALA A 176 -0.29 8.75 -16.37
C ALA A 176 -0.94 8.06 -15.14
N ALA A 177 -0.35 8.14 -13.96
CA ALA A 177 -0.91 7.60 -12.73
C ALA A 177 -1.82 8.60 -11.99
N ALA A 178 -1.76 9.88 -12.33
CA ALA A 178 -2.41 10.96 -11.57
C ALA A 178 -3.93 10.78 -11.49
N LEU A 179 -4.59 10.49 -12.61
CA LEU A 179 -6.04 10.24 -12.65
C LEU A 179 -6.46 9.07 -11.79
N ALA A 180 -5.73 7.94 -11.89
CA ALA A 180 -6.03 6.77 -11.09
C ALA A 180 -5.82 7.01 -9.59
N LEU A 181 -4.89 7.90 -9.21
CA LEU A 181 -4.71 8.35 -7.83
C LEU A 181 -5.81 9.29 -7.36
N GLY A 182 -6.27 10.20 -8.21
CA GLY A 182 -7.35 11.15 -7.91
C GLY A 182 -8.72 10.49 -7.75
N PHE A 183 -8.93 9.34 -8.35
CA PHE A 183 -10.18 8.59 -8.23
C PHE A 183 -10.51 8.29 -6.76
N ASN A 184 -11.74 8.61 -6.36
CA ASN A 184 -12.22 8.47 -4.98
C ASN A 184 -11.52 9.38 -3.94
N VAL A 185 -10.84 10.44 -4.37
CA VAL A 185 -10.38 11.52 -3.49
C VAL A 185 -11.38 12.66 -3.57
N ALA A 186 -11.80 13.19 -2.42
CA ALA A 186 -12.68 14.35 -2.39
C ALA A 186 -11.99 15.57 -3.01
N GLY A 187 -12.74 16.45 -3.64
CA GLY A 187 -12.23 17.67 -4.29
C GLY A 187 -11.27 18.48 -3.42
N GLY A 188 -10.37 19.22 -4.03
CA GLY A 188 -9.38 20.05 -3.34
C GLY A 188 -8.10 20.30 -4.13
N VAL A 189 -7.01 20.60 -3.42
CA VAL A 189 -5.71 20.90 -4.03
C VAL A 189 -4.74 19.75 -3.86
N VAL A 190 -4.15 19.27 -4.94
CA VAL A 190 -3.10 18.27 -4.95
C VAL A 190 -1.75 18.92 -5.24
N ILE A 191 -0.80 18.78 -4.35
CA ILE A 191 0.58 19.23 -4.52
C ILE A 191 1.44 18.04 -4.95
N ALA A 192 2.07 18.16 -6.13
CA ALA A 192 2.87 17.08 -6.71
C ALA A 192 4.23 17.56 -7.24
N ASP A 193 5.06 16.61 -7.69
CA ASP A 193 6.29 16.92 -8.41
C ASP A 193 6.01 17.28 -9.88
N LEU A 194 7.00 17.89 -10.53
CA LEU A 194 6.96 18.24 -11.94
C LEU A 194 6.68 17.05 -12.85
N GLY A 195 7.02 15.83 -12.44
CA GLY A 195 6.70 14.61 -13.19
C GLY A 195 5.21 14.36 -13.39
N TYR A 196 4.35 14.97 -12.56
CA TYR A 196 2.88 14.92 -12.66
C TYR A 196 2.29 16.03 -13.51
N ARG A 197 3.09 17.05 -13.86
CA ARG A 197 2.64 18.20 -14.63
C ARG A 197 2.30 17.81 -16.06
N GLY A 198 1.15 18.29 -16.52
CA GLY A 198 0.69 18.15 -17.90
C GLY A 198 -0.68 18.80 -18.00
N GLU A 199 -0.86 19.72 -18.95
CA GLU A 199 -2.10 20.48 -19.13
C GLU A 199 -3.31 19.54 -19.22
N ALA A 200 -3.27 18.55 -20.10
CA ALA A 200 -4.34 17.57 -20.22
C ALA A 200 -4.59 16.77 -18.92
N THR A 201 -3.56 16.51 -18.11
CA THR A 201 -3.71 15.80 -16.83
C THR A 201 -4.34 16.70 -15.77
N GLN A 202 -3.96 17.98 -15.75
CA GLN A 202 -4.54 18.98 -14.84
C GLN A 202 -6.02 19.21 -15.15
N ASP A 203 -6.36 19.35 -16.43
CA ASP A 203 -7.74 19.51 -16.90
C ASP A 203 -8.59 18.30 -16.51
N LEU A 204 -8.13 17.07 -16.80
CA LEU A 204 -8.85 15.86 -16.47
C LEU A 204 -9.02 15.65 -14.96
N LEU A 205 -8.02 15.97 -14.14
CA LEU A 205 -8.15 15.91 -12.67
C LEU A 205 -9.18 16.90 -12.16
N TRP A 206 -9.22 18.08 -12.75
CA TRP A 206 -10.23 19.09 -12.42
C TRP A 206 -11.63 18.65 -12.82
N GLU A 207 -11.81 18.18 -14.05
CA GLU A 207 -13.12 17.80 -14.61
C GLU A 207 -13.69 16.53 -13.96
N GLU A 208 -12.85 15.50 -13.73
CA GLU A 208 -13.31 14.18 -13.28
C GLU A 208 -13.25 13.97 -11.76
N ALA A 209 -12.42 14.74 -11.05
CA ALA A 209 -12.19 14.53 -9.62
C ALA A 209 -12.30 15.81 -8.77
N ASP A 210 -12.58 16.98 -9.37
CA ASP A 210 -12.59 18.30 -8.69
C ASP A 210 -11.26 18.58 -7.95
N LEU A 211 -10.13 18.15 -8.54
CA LEU A 211 -8.81 18.26 -7.97
C LEU A 211 -7.94 19.26 -8.75
N LEU A 212 -7.53 20.34 -8.09
CA LEU A 212 -6.56 21.28 -8.63
C LEU A 212 -5.14 20.77 -8.41
N LEU A 213 -4.47 20.31 -9.46
CA LEU A 213 -3.07 19.86 -9.38
C LEU A 213 -2.12 21.06 -9.45
N LEU A 214 -1.31 21.24 -8.42
CA LEU A 214 -0.27 22.27 -8.34
C LEU A 214 1.12 21.65 -8.25
N THR A 215 2.03 22.18 -9.05
CA THR A 215 3.46 21.93 -8.97
C THR A 215 4.20 23.22 -8.60
N LYS A 216 5.48 23.14 -8.32
CA LYS A 216 6.29 24.32 -7.98
C LYS A 216 6.32 25.39 -9.09
N ASP A 217 6.06 25.02 -10.35
CA ASP A 217 6.10 25.95 -11.49
C ASP A 217 4.75 26.65 -11.74
N ASP A 218 3.68 26.20 -11.08
CA ASP A 218 2.35 26.78 -11.19
C ASP A 218 2.14 27.94 -10.20
N VAL A 219 3.13 28.24 -9.36
CA VAL A 219 3.03 29.26 -8.32
C VAL A 219 4.20 30.23 -8.34
N ALA A 220 4.00 31.44 -7.79
CA ALA A 220 5.03 32.45 -7.67
C ALA A 220 6.16 32.07 -6.68
N ALA A 221 7.33 32.72 -6.79
CA ALA A 221 8.52 32.35 -6.02
C ALA A 221 8.32 32.20 -4.50
N PRO A 222 7.59 33.07 -3.79
CA PRO A 222 7.35 32.89 -2.35
C PRO A 222 6.61 31.60 -2.01
N GLN A 223 5.60 31.25 -2.81
CA GLN A 223 4.79 30.04 -2.62
C GLN A 223 5.57 28.75 -2.94
N ARG A 224 6.56 28.80 -3.84
CA ARG A 224 7.42 27.65 -4.17
C ARG A 224 8.13 27.09 -2.94
N PHE A 225 8.60 27.95 -2.06
CA PHE A 225 9.23 27.53 -0.81
C PHE A 225 8.23 26.78 0.09
N PHE A 226 7.04 27.32 0.26
CA PHE A 226 5.98 26.69 1.04
C PHE A 226 5.55 25.34 0.46
N LEU A 227 5.33 25.24 -0.85
CA LEU A 227 5.02 23.96 -1.51
C LEU A 227 6.15 22.93 -1.34
N SER A 228 7.40 23.35 -1.39
CA SER A 228 8.54 22.47 -1.15
C SER A 228 8.57 21.92 0.28
N GLN A 229 8.22 22.73 1.27
CA GLN A 229 8.10 22.27 2.66
C GLN A 229 6.95 21.25 2.84
N LEU A 230 5.78 21.52 2.26
CA LEU A 230 4.65 20.59 2.30
C LEU A 230 5.01 19.25 1.65
N ARG A 231 5.72 19.27 0.51
CA ARG A 231 6.18 18.05 -0.15
C ARG A 231 7.17 17.22 0.65
N GLN A 232 7.90 17.79 1.61
CA GLN A 232 8.74 17.01 2.53
C GLN A 232 7.91 16.01 3.34
N GLY A 233 6.63 16.31 3.59
CA GLY A 233 5.70 15.38 4.23
C GLY A 233 5.55 14.06 3.47
N VAL A 234 5.41 14.08 2.12
CA VAL A 234 5.30 12.84 1.35
C VAL A 234 6.63 12.07 1.29
N ALA A 235 7.76 12.78 1.24
CA ALA A 235 9.09 12.16 1.34
C ALA A 235 9.29 11.46 2.69
N THR A 236 8.77 12.04 3.77
CA THR A 236 8.74 11.42 5.11
C THR A 236 7.90 10.14 5.09
N THR A 237 6.70 10.16 4.49
CA THR A 237 5.85 8.97 4.32
C THR A 237 6.61 7.85 3.60
N PHE A 238 7.27 8.14 2.48
CA PHE A 238 8.08 7.13 1.80
C PHE A 238 9.24 6.63 2.66
N SER A 239 9.91 7.48 3.42
CA SER A 239 10.96 7.07 4.33
C SER A 239 10.44 6.12 5.42
N GLN A 240 9.23 6.34 5.93
CA GLN A 240 8.57 5.45 6.89
C GLN A 240 8.14 4.13 6.23
N LEU A 241 7.60 4.17 5.00
CA LEU A 241 7.27 2.97 4.22
C LEU A 241 8.53 2.12 3.92
N TRP A 242 9.69 2.75 3.72
CA TRP A 242 10.96 2.02 3.58
C TRP A 242 11.34 1.25 4.85
N ARG A 243 10.98 1.74 6.03
CA ARG A 243 11.23 1.03 7.30
C ARG A 243 10.44 -0.29 7.38
N VAL A 244 9.29 -0.37 6.74
CA VAL A 244 8.52 -1.63 6.60
C VAL A 244 8.89 -2.41 5.34
N LEU A 245 10.01 -2.08 4.71
CA LEU A 245 10.58 -2.74 3.53
C LEU A 245 9.63 -2.81 2.34
N ILE A 246 8.96 -1.71 2.04
CA ILE A 246 8.03 -1.63 0.89
C ILE A 246 8.76 -1.85 -0.44
N ASP A 247 10.04 -1.48 -0.53
CA ASP A 247 10.92 -1.61 -1.69
C ASP A 247 11.48 -3.02 -1.88
N ARG A 248 11.35 -3.89 -0.87
CA ARG A 248 11.84 -5.26 -0.93
C ARG A 248 10.68 -6.21 -1.17
N VAL A 249 10.60 -6.72 -2.38
CA VAL A 249 9.52 -7.60 -2.79
C VAL A 249 10.08 -9.00 -3.02
N GLY A 250 9.72 -9.93 -2.13
CA GLY A 250 10.01 -11.36 -2.28
C GLY A 250 9.01 -12.09 -3.19
N ALA A 251 8.08 -11.40 -3.81
CA ALA A 251 7.01 -11.98 -4.61
C ALA A 251 7.50 -12.48 -5.98
N ARG A 252 6.94 -13.59 -6.43
CA ARG A 252 7.24 -14.21 -7.74
C ARG A 252 6.11 -14.04 -8.76
N SER A 253 4.99 -13.42 -8.38
CA SER A 253 3.82 -13.14 -9.20
C SER A 253 3.25 -11.77 -8.87
N TRP A 254 2.48 -11.19 -9.80
CA TRP A 254 1.78 -9.92 -9.60
C TRP A 254 0.87 -9.96 -8.36
N HIS A 255 0.06 -11.01 -8.21
CA HIS A 255 -0.82 -11.16 -7.05
C HIS A 255 -0.05 -11.18 -5.72
N GLY A 256 1.08 -11.88 -5.68
CA GLY A 256 1.95 -11.90 -4.50
C GLY A 256 2.57 -10.55 -4.20
N LEU A 257 3.05 -9.83 -5.23
CA LEU A 257 3.57 -8.48 -5.12
C LEU A 257 2.52 -7.53 -4.55
N TRP A 258 1.37 -7.46 -5.23
CA TRP A 258 0.28 -6.57 -4.89
C TRP A 258 -0.21 -6.80 -3.46
N ASN A 259 -0.52 -8.05 -3.10
CA ASN A 259 -1.03 -8.37 -1.78
C ASN A 259 -0.01 -8.07 -0.66
N THR A 260 1.27 -8.41 -0.90
CA THR A 260 2.35 -8.06 0.05
C THR A 260 2.45 -6.56 0.28
N MET A 261 2.34 -5.77 -0.79
CA MET A 261 2.37 -4.31 -0.69
C MET A 261 1.14 -3.77 0.03
N MET A 262 -0.07 -4.25 -0.30
CA MET A 262 -1.30 -3.82 0.38
C MET A 262 -1.26 -4.09 1.88
N LEU A 263 -0.76 -5.25 2.31
CA LEU A 263 -0.58 -5.56 3.73
C LEU A 263 0.40 -4.61 4.43
N LYS A 264 1.49 -4.24 3.78
CA LYS A 264 2.46 -3.28 4.32
C LYS A 264 1.89 -1.88 4.41
N LEU A 265 1.15 -1.45 3.39
CA LEU A 265 0.46 -0.17 3.38
C LEU A 265 -0.64 -0.12 4.45
N LEU A 266 -1.40 -1.21 4.61
CA LEU A 266 -2.43 -1.34 5.65
C LEU A 266 -1.81 -1.26 7.05
N HIS A 267 -0.75 -2.02 7.31
CA HIS A 267 -0.03 -1.94 8.59
C HIS A 267 0.49 -0.51 8.85
N PHE A 268 1.13 0.11 7.86
CA PHE A 268 1.59 1.50 7.95
C PHE A 268 0.43 2.44 8.30
N GLN A 269 -0.67 2.37 7.56
CA GLN A 269 -1.84 3.21 7.76
C GLN A 269 -2.43 3.04 9.18
N TRP A 270 -2.57 1.81 9.65
CA TRP A 270 -3.09 1.52 10.98
C TRP A 270 -2.16 1.99 12.09
N THR A 271 -0.86 1.91 11.90
CA THR A 271 0.13 2.48 12.84
C THR A 271 0.04 4.01 12.88
N GLN A 272 -0.12 4.68 11.72
CA GLN A 272 -0.27 6.14 11.68
C GLN A 272 -1.58 6.62 12.30
N THR A 273 -2.64 5.83 12.24
CA THR A 273 -3.95 6.17 12.80
C THR A 273 -4.16 5.66 14.23
N GLY A 274 -3.13 5.09 14.88
CA GLY A 274 -3.20 4.55 16.24
C GLY A 274 -4.05 3.29 16.39
N ARG A 275 -4.36 2.60 15.29
CA ARG A 275 -5.10 1.32 15.30
C ARG A 275 -4.20 0.13 15.57
N LEU A 276 -2.92 0.25 15.30
CA LEU A 276 -1.88 -0.69 15.68
C LEU A 276 -0.78 0.04 16.43
N THR A 277 -0.21 -0.60 17.41
CA THR A 277 0.97 -0.10 18.13
C THR A 277 2.21 -0.21 17.22
N PRO A 278 3.10 0.81 17.21
CA PRO A 278 4.29 0.83 16.35
C PRO A 278 5.31 -0.27 16.67
#